data_9e08b94544c7d145ae5b652b964393ab
#
_entry.id   9e08b94544c7d145ae5b652b964393ab
#
_cell.length_a   1.000
_cell.length_b   1.000
_cell.length_c   1.000
_cell.angle_alpha   90.00
_cell.angle_beta   90.00
_cell.angle_gamma   90.00
#
_symmetry.space_group_name_H-M   'P 1'
#
loop_
_entity.id
_entity.type
_entity.pdbx_description
1 polymer ?
#
loop_
_entity_poly.entity_id
_entity_poly.type
_entity_poly.pdbx_seq_one_letter_code
_entity_poly.pdbx_strand_id
1 'polypeptide(L)' 'MNSSINRARVHNASRIYNSGKAAAAAIGISPVHYHRLCREYGIETPAQRRQREKVELRRYREEKVEMRRYREEAVA' A
#
# COMPACT_ATOMS: atom_id res chain seq x y z
N MET A 1 -21.13 20.70 -0.35
CA MET A 1 -21.63 19.54 0.36
C MET A 1 -20.63 18.41 0.31
N ASN A 2 -20.26 17.94 1.46
CA ASN A 2 -19.20 16.93 1.55
C ASN A 2 -19.71 15.48 1.50
N SER A 3 -20.99 15.33 1.19
CA SER A 3 -21.63 14.03 1.08
C SER A 3 -21.06 13.16 -0.02
N SER A 4 -20.28 13.73 -0.93
CA SER A 4 -19.62 12.99 -2.01
C SER A 4 -18.33 12.27 -1.57
N ILE A 5 -17.79 12.63 -0.41
CA ILE A 5 -16.57 12.01 0.11
C ILE A 5 -16.97 10.94 1.11
N ASN A 6 -16.95 9.71 0.68
CA ASN A 6 -17.30 8.57 1.51
C ASN A 6 -16.17 7.52 1.48
N ARG A 7 -16.35 6.46 2.25
CA ARG A 7 -15.36 5.39 2.34
C ARG A 7 -15.00 4.81 0.96
N ALA A 8 -15.97 4.60 0.10
CA ALA A 8 -15.74 4.03 -1.22
C ALA A 8 -14.82 4.90 -2.08
N ARG A 9 -15.02 6.21 -2.07
CA ARG A 9 -14.19 7.14 -2.82
C ARG A 9 -12.77 7.18 -2.29
N VAL A 10 -12.60 7.22 -0.98
CA VAL A 10 -11.28 7.19 -0.35
C VAL A 10 -10.57 5.87 -0.66
N HIS A 11 -11.27 4.77 -0.54
CA HIS A 11 -10.73 3.44 -0.84
C HIS A 11 -10.30 3.32 -2.30
N ASN A 12 -11.14 3.75 -3.23
CA ASN A 12 -10.83 3.70 -4.65
C ASN A 12 -9.62 4.56 -5.00
N ALA A 13 -9.53 5.76 -4.43
CA ALA A 13 -8.38 6.64 -4.64
C ALA A 13 -7.09 6.00 -4.13
N SER A 14 -7.13 5.34 -2.97
CA SER A 14 -5.98 4.62 -2.44
C SER A 14 -5.50 3.50 -3.35
N ARG A 15 -6.41 2.84 -4.04
CA ARG A 15 -6.07 1.74 -4.96
C ARG A 15 -5.52 2.23 -6.28
N ILE A 16 -6.05 3.33 -6.80
CA ILE A 16 -5.73 3.83 -8.14
C ILE A 16 -4.43 4.62 -8.15
N TYR A 17 -4.21 5.46 -7.13
CA TYR A 17 -3.08 6.40 -7.10
C TYR A 17 -1.92 5.84 -6.28
N ASN A 18 -0.71 6.23 -6.67
CA ASN A 18 0.52 5.75 -6.04
C ASN A 18 1.00 6.61 -4.87
N SER A 19 0.36 7.74 -4.63
CA SER A 19 0.72 8.62 -3.50
C SER A 19 -0.52 9.19 -2.85
N GLY A 20 -0.44 9.48 -1.55
CA GLY A 20 -1.52 10.12 -0.82
C GLY A 20 -1.84 11.50 -1.36
N LYS A 21 -0.83 12.23 -1.81
CA LYS A 21 -1.02 13.55 -2.42
C LYS A 21 -1.86 13.47 -3.70
N ALA A 22 -1.55 12.53 -4.58
CA ALA A 22 -2.29 12.33 -5.81
C ALA A 22 -3.72 11.86 -5.54
N ALA A 23 -3.88 10.93 -4.61
CA ALA A 23 -5.20 10.41 -4.23
C ALA A 23 -6.07 11.53 -3.65
N ALA A 24 -5.52 12.35 -2.76
CA ALA A 24 -6.24 13.47 -2.17
C ALA A 24 -6.67 14.49 -3.23
N ALA A 25 -5.76 14.83 -4.14
CA ALA A 25 -6.05 15.78 -5.22
C ALA A 25 -7.18 15.27 -6.11
N ALA A 26 -7.20 13.96 -6.39
CA ALA A 26 -8.22 13.35 -7.24
C ALA A 26 -9.63 13.46 -6.66
N ILE A 27 -9.76 13.45 -5.34
CA ILE A 27 -11.06 13.58 -4.67
C ILE A 27 -11.29 14.98 -4.10
N GLY A 28 -10.38 15.92 -4.37
CA GLY A 28 -10.58 17.34 -4.05
C GLY A 28 -10.36 17.72 -2.60
N ILE A 29 -9.50 17.02 -1.87
CA ILE A 29 -9.20 17.33 -0.47
C ILE A 29 -7.68 17.44 -0.27
N SER A 30 -7.28 17.97 0.91
CA SER A 30 -5.87 18.07 1.24
C SER A 30 -5.29 16.71 1.60
N PRO A 31 -3.95 16.52 1.44
CA PRO A 31 -3.31 15.27 1.86
C PRO A 31 -3.52 14.95 3.35
N VAL A 32 -3.49 15.96 4.19
CA VAL A 32 -3.73 15.78 5.64
C VAL A 32 -5.13 15.24 5.90
N HIS A 33 -6.13 15.80 5.23
CA HIS A 33 -7.51 15.34 5.35
C HIS A 33 -7.66 13.91 4.81
N TYR A 34 -7.03 13.62 3.70
CA TYR A 34 -7.03 12.29 3.11
C TYR A 34 -6.46 11.24 4.08
N HIS A 35 -5.32 11.52 4.70
CA HIS A 35 -4.71 10.62 5.67
C HIS A 35 -5.59 10.39 6.88
N ARG A 36 -6.27 11.46 7.34
CA ARG A 36 -7.22 11.34 8.45
C ARG A 36 -8.37 10.40 8.10
N LEU A 37 -8.94 10.55 6.91
CA LEU A 37 -10.04 9.70 6.44
C LEU A 37 -9.60 8.23 6.29
N CYS A 38 -8.41 8.00 5.77
CA CYS A 38 -7.86 6.65 5.68
C CYS A 38 -7.75 6.01 7.06
N ARG A 39 -7.32 6.77 8.06
CA ARG A 39 -7.21 6.30 9.44
C ARG A 39 -8.58 5.99 10.03
N GLU A 40 -9.55 6.87 9.83
CA GLU A 40 -10.92 6.71 10.33
C GLU A 40 -11.62 5.50 9.71
N TYR A 41 -11.44 5.28 8.44
CA TYR A 41 -12.09 4.20 7.71
C TYR A 41 -11.30 2.88 7.72
N GLY A 42 -10.09 2.88 8.27
CA GLY A 42 -9.23 1.70 8.25
C GLY A 42 -8.75 1.35 6.85
N ILE A 43 -8.50 2.33 6.01
CA ILE A 43 -8.06 2.16 4.63
C ILE A 43 -6.55 2.32 4.54
N GLU A 44 -5.88 1.40 3.87
CA GLU A 44 -4.45 1.48 3.62
C GLU A 44 -4.14 2.61 2.63
N THR A 45 -3.20 3.50 2.99
CA THR A 45 -2.75 4.57 2.10
C THR A 45 -1.84 3.99 1.01
N PRO A 46 -1.67 4.70 -0.14
CA PRO A 46 -0.73 4.25 -1.16
C PRO A 46 0.69 4.07 -0.65
N ALA A 47 1.14 4.94 0.27
CA ALA A 47 2.47 4.83 0.86
C ALA A 47 2.59 3.56 1.71
N GLN A 48 1.59 3.25 2.53
CA GLN A 48 1.55 2.02 3.33
C GLN A 48 1.52 0.78 2.45
N ARG A 49 0.76 0.81 1.37
CA ARG A 49 0.68 -0.29 0.42
C ARG A 49 2.04 -0.57 -0.22
N ARG A 50 2.75 0.47 -0.65
CA ARG A 50 4.08 0.31 -1.24
C ARG A 50 5.07 -0.27 -0.24
N GLN A 51 4.99 0.16 1.01
CA GLN A 51 5.85 -0.35 2.06
C GLN A 51 5.59 -1.83 2.33
N ARG A 52 4.31 -2.22 2.37
CA ARG A 52 3.91 -3.61 2.56
C ARG A 52 4.41 -4.48 1.40
N GLU A 53 4.23 -4.02 0.17
CA GLU A 53 4.69 -4.74 -1.02
C GLU A 53 6.21 -4.93 -1.04
N LYS A 54 6.96 -3.91 -0.61
CA LYS A 54 8.42 -4.00 -0.48
C LYS A 54 8.83 -5.08 0.52
N VAL A 55 8.16 -5.12 1.67
CA VAL A 55 8.46 -6.11 2.70
C VAL A 55 8.15 -7.52 2.22
N GLU A 56 7.01 -7.71 1.57
CA GLU A 56 6.61 -9.00 1.01
C GLU A 56 7.61 -9.49 -0.06
N LEU A 57 8.02 -8.60 -0.95
CA LEU A 57 8.98 -8.92 -1.99
C LEU A 57 10.34 -9.28 -1.41
N ARG A 58 10.78 -8.57 -0.36
CA ARG A 58 12.03 -8.88 0.34
C ARG A 58 11.99 -10.28 0.95
N ARG A 59 10.90 -10.63 1.65
CA ARG A 59 10.72 -11.96 2.23
C ARG A 59 10.75 -13.05 1.18
N TYR A 60 10.07 -12.82 0.07
CA TYR A 60 10.04 -13.78 -1.04
C TYR A 60 11.45 -14.04 -1.59
N ARG A 61 12.25 -12.99 -1.74
CA ARG A 61 13.64 -13.12 -2.21
C ARG A 61 14.51 -13.89 -1.21
N GLU A 62 14.36 -13.61 0.07
CA GLU A 62 15.10 -14.28 1.13
C GLU A 62 14.76 -15.78 1.17
N GLU A 63 13.50 -16.13 1.10
CA GLU A 63 13.05 -17.52 1.04
C GLU A 63 13.62 -18.27 -0.15
N LYS A 64 13.62 -17.65 -1.32
CA LYS A 64 14.20 -18.27 -2.52
C LYS A 64 15.71 -18.50 -2.39
N VAL A 65 16.42 -17.55 -1.81
CA VAL A 65 17.86 -17.67 -1.59
C VAL A 65 18.17 -18.82 -0.63
N GLU A 66 17.42 -18.95 0.46
CA GLU A 66 17.59 -20.03 1.42
C GLU A 66 17.31 -21.40 0.78
N MET A 67 16.26 -21.51 0.00
CA MET A 67 15.95 -22.74 -0.73
C MET A 67 17.05 -23.13 -1.70
N ARG A 68 17.61 -22.14 -2.40
CA ARG A 68 18.71 -22.37 -3.33
C ARG A 68 19.95 -22.91 -2.60
N ARG A 69 20.31 -22.31 -1.46
CA ARG A 69 21.43 -22.75 -0.63
C ARG A 69 21.23 -24.17 -0.15
N TYR A 70 20.03 -24.48 0.32
CA TYR A 70 19.68 -25.80 0.80
C TYR A 70 19.87 -26.86 -0.30
N ARG A 71 19.44 -26.56 -1.53
CA ARG A 71 19.62 -27.46 -2.67
C ARG A 71 21.09 -27.69 -3.01
N GLU A 72 21.90 -26.64 -3.00
CA GLU A 72 23.34 -26.73 -3.30
C GLU A 72 24.04 -27.56 -2.25
N GLU A 73 23.72 -27.38 -0.98
CA GLU A 73 24.30 -28.20 0.10
C GLU A 73 23.84 -29.65 0.01
N ALA A 74 22.62 -29.93 -0.37
CA ALA A 74 22.10 -31.27 -0.50
C ALA A 74 22.72 -32.04 -1.66
N VAL A 75 23.18 -31.34 -2.70
CA VAL A 75 23.83 -31.95 -3.87
C VAL A 75 25.32 -32.17 -3.65
N ALA A 76 25.91 -31.41 -2.74
CA ALA A 76 27.29 -31.59 -2.38
C ALA A 76 27.46 -32.81 -1.48
#